data_0d100dc75072029b50eddc2936fa385e
#
_entry.id   0d100dc75072029b50eddc2936fa385e
#
_cell.length_a   1.000
_cell.length_b   1.000
_cell.length_c   1.000
_cell.angle_alpha   90.00
_cell.angle_beta   90.00
_cell.angle_gamma   90.00
#
_symmetry.space_group_name_H-M   'P 1'
#
loop_
_entity.id
_entity.type
_entity.pdbx_description
1 polymer ?
#
loop_
_entity_poly.entity_id
_entity_poly.type
_entity_poly.pdbx_seq_one_letter_code
_entity_poly.pdbx_strand_id
1 'polypeptide(L)'
;MGLPTEFAPDIDGAVWRKGLLNAASNPVAALVQMPLGDLMNSPADPLIERLLDEGIAVAAACGVDLGAGYREGALSMMRAGSTHMPSMAEDILVDRSTEITQLNVQVAERGRVVGIATPTHDAVIDLIRTHDWQLGQTVPVDGPPD
;
A
#
# COMPACT_ATOMS: atom_id res chain seq x y z
N MET A 1 -14.35 -8.95 8.65
CA MET A 1 -14.07 -9.22 8.68
C MET A 1 -13.10 -9.38 8.23
N GLY A 2 -12.69 -9.67 8.03
CA GLY A 2 -11.72 -10.23 7.47
C GLY A 2 -10.50 -9.66 7.04
N LEU A 3 -10.15 -8.55 7.47
CA LEU A 3 -8.89 -8.02 7.09
C LEU A 3 -7.75 -8.94 7.38
N PRO A 4 -7.72 -9.63 8.52
CA PRO A 4 -6.58 -10.48 8.81
C PRO A 4 -6.37 -11.57 7.79
N THR A 5 -7.37 -11.88 6.99
CA THR A 5 -7.23 -12.95 6.02
C THR A 5 -6.95 -12.46 4.62
N GLU A 6 -6.69 -11.15 4.45
CA GLU A 6 -6.58 -10.62 3.12
C GLU A 6 -5.50 -11.28 2.29
N PHE A 7 -4.37 -11.58 2.89
CA PHE A 7 -3.28 -12.20 2.16
C PHE A 7 -3.03 -13.63 2.60
N ALA A 8 -4.03 -14.28 3.18
CA ALA A 8 -3.86 -15.67 3.53
C ALA A 8 -3.73 -16.51 2.25
N PRO A 9 -2.85 -17.50 2.23
CA PRO A 9 -2.61 -18.25 0.99
C PRO A 9 -3.81 -19.02 0.49
N ASP A 10 -4.75 -19.34 1.36
CA ASP A 10 -5.92 -20.10 0.97
C ASP A 10 -7.08 -19.22 0.53
N ILE A 11 -6.85 -17.90 0.49
CA ILE A 11 -7.87 -16.97 0.08
C ILE A 11 -7.86 -16.84 -1.44
N ASP A 12 -9.04 -16.60 -1.99
CA ASP A 12 -9.21 -16.40 -3.41
C ASP A 12 -8.20 -15.38 -3.94
N GLY A 13 -7.64 -15.67 -5.09
CA GLY A 13 -6.72 -14.73 -5.73
C GLY A 13 -7.29 -13.36 -5.95
N ALA A 14 -8.62 -13.24 -6.01
CA ALA A 14 -9.24 -11.92 -6.17
C ALA A 14 -8.91 -11.01 -5.00
N VAL A 15 -8.86 -11.54 -3.79
CA VAL A 15 -8.51 -10.75 -2.61
C VAL A 15 -7.06 -10.30 -2.70
N TRP A 16 -6.18 -11.20 -3.12
CA TRP A 16 -4.78 -10.85 -3.31
C TRP A 16 -4.61 -9.75 -4.36
N ARG A 17 -5.31 -9.89 -5.50
CA ARG A 17 -5.20 -8.92 -6.58
C ARG A 17 -5.60 -7.53 -6.09
N LYS A 18 -6.70 -7.44 -5.37
CA LYS A 18 -7.16 -6.15 -4.86
C LYS A 18 -6.22 -5.61 -3.80
N GLY A 19 -5.79 -6.46 -2.89
CA GLY A 19 -4.90 -6.04 -1.82
C GLY A 19 -3.57 -5.52 -2.33
N LEU A 20 -3.00 -6.20 -3.33
CA LEU A 20 -1.72 -5.76 -3.88
C LEU A 20 -1.86 -4.43 -4.61
N LEU A 21 -2.96 -4.24 -5.32
CA LEU A 21 -3.22 -2.97 -5.99
C LEU A 21 -3.28 -1.84 -4.97
N ASN A 22 -4.01 -2.05 -3.89
CA ASN A 22 -4.14 -1.05 -2.85
C ASN A 22 -2.81 -0.80 -2.14
N ALA A 23 -2.06 -1.86 -1.86
CA ALA A 23 -0.78 -1.70 -1.19
C ALA A 23 0.22 -0.93 -2.05
N ALA A 24 0.13 -1.06 -3.36
CA ALA A 24 1.03 -0.36 -4.26
C ALA A 24 0.67 1.11 -4.41
N SER A 25 -0.60 1.45 -4.40
CA SER A 25 -1.04 2.79 -4.74
C SER A 25 -1.40 3.67 -3.56
N ASN A 26 -2.08 3.11 -2.55
CA ASN A 26 -2.64 3.94 -1.49
C ASN A 26 -1.60 4.70 -0.68
N PRO A 27 -0.49 4.09 -0.25
CA PRO A 27 0.46 4.82 0.57
C PRO A 27 1.12 5.97 -0.18
N VAL A 28 1.46 5.76 -1.43
CA VAL A 28 2.14 6.80 -2.19
C VAL A 28 1.19 7.95 -2.45
N ALA A 29 -0.05 7.63 -2.85
CA ALA A 29 -1.05 8.68 -3.07
C ALA A 29 -1.30 9.46 -1.80
N ALA A 30 -1.34 8.77 -0.66
CA ALA A 30 -1.57 9.45 0.61
C ALA A 30 -0.42 10.37 0.99
N LEU A 31 0.80 9.90 0.80
CA LEU A 31 1.97 10.70 1.19
C LEU A 31 2.08 11.98 0.37
N VAL A 32 1.82 11.90 -0.93
CA VAL A 32 1.95 13.08 -1.78
C VAL A 32 0.63 13.76 -2.07
N GLN A 33 -0.47 13.15 -1.62
CA GLN A 33 -1.81 13.72 -1.74
C GLN A 33 -2.18 14.06 -3.17
N MET A 34 -2.02 13.07 -4.04
CA MET A 34 -2.36 13.19 -5.44
C MET A 34 -3.35 12.13 -5.84
N PRO A 35 -4.28 12.46 -6.75
CA PRO A 35 -5.14 11.44 -7.32
C PRO A 35 -4.31 10.39 -8.07
N LEU A 36 -4.84 9.18 -8.12
CA LEU A 36 -4.09 8.06 -8.66
C LEU A 36 -3.67 8.26 -10.12
N GLY A 37 -4.58 8.76 -10.94
CA GLY A 37 -4.25 8.98 -12.36
C GLY A 37 -3.09 9.93 -12.53
N ASP A 38 -3.07 11.02 -11.74
CA ASP A 38 -1.97 11.96 -11.80
C ASP A 38 -0.69 11.34 -11.29
N LEU A 39 -0.81 10.56 -10.24
CA LEU A 39 0.34 9.91 -9.62
C LEU A 39 1.06 9.00 -10.62
N MET A 40 0.29 8.26 -11.41
CA MET A 40 0.87 7.34 -12.37
C MET A 40 1.50 8.04 -13.59
N ASN A 41 1.27 9.34 -13.72
CA ASN A 41 1.91 10.15 -14.76
C ASN A 41 3.00 11.05 -14.17
N SER A 42 3.46 10.74 -12.97
CA SER A 42 4.45 11.51 -12.25
C SER A 42 5.71 10.68 -12.06
N PRO A 43 6.77 11.27 -11.52
CA PRO A 43 7.97 10.50 -11.22
C PRO A 43 7.75 9.36 -10.22
N ALA A 44 6.58 9.26 -9.60
CA ALA A 44 6.30 8.18 -8.67
C ALA A 44 5.90 6.89 -9.38
N ASP A 45 5.65 6.92 -10.69
CA ASP A 45 5.26 5.71 -11.42
C ASP A 45 6.23 4.55 -11.15
N PRO A 46 7.54 4.72 -11.30
CA PRO A 46 8.45 3.59 -11.04
C PRO A 46 8.39 3.07 -9.60
N LEU A 47 8.12 3.95 -8.66
CA LEU A 47 7.98 3.53 -7.26
C LEU A 47 6.78 2.61 -7.10
N ILE A 48 5.66 2.97 -7.71
CA ILE A 48 4.46 2.15 -7.63
C ILE A 48 4.68 0.83 -8.33
N GLU A 49 5.38 0.83 -9.46
CA GLU A 49 5.71 -0.42 -10.13
C GLU A 49 6.53 -1.34 -9.23
N ARG A 50 7.51 -0.79 -8.52
CA ARG A 50 8.31 -1.60 -7.61
C ARG A 50 7.49 -2.19 -6.48
N LEU A 51 6.59 -1.40 -5.93
CA LEU A 51 5.71 -1.90 -4.87
C LEU A 51 4.86 -3.06 -5.38
N LEU A 52 4.31 -2.89 -6.57
CA LEU A 52 3.48 -3.94 -7.17
C LEU A 52 4.30 -5.18 -7.44
N ASP A 53 5.50 -5.01 -8.00
CA ASP A 53 6.35 -6.14 -8.35
C ASP A 53 6.77 -6.95 -7.12
N GLU A 54 7.09 -6.27 -6.02
CA GLU A 54 7.42 -6.97 -4.79
C GLU A 54 6.24 -7.78 -4.30
N GLY A 55 5.05 -7.17 -4.34
CA GLY A 55 3.85 -7.89 -3.92
C GLY A 55 3.53 -9.08 -4.79
N ILE A 56 3.71 -8.94 -6.10
CA ILE A 56 3.50 -10.05 -7.03
C ILE A 56 4.48 -11.19 -6.72
N ALA A 57 5.74 -10.85 -6.45
CA ALA A 57 6.72 -11.88 -6.12
C ALA A 57 6.35 -12.60 -4.84
N VAL A 58 5.87 -11.89 -3.84
CA VAL A 58 5.44 -12.51 -2.60
C VAL A 58 4.26 -13.44 -2.85
N ALA A 59 3.27 -12.99 -3.62
CA ALA A 59 2.11 -13.81 -3.93
C ALA A 59 2.51 -15.10 -4.65
N ALA A 60 3.42 -14.99 -5.62
CA ALA A 60 3.87 -16.16 -6.35
C ALA A 60 4.57 -17.15 -5.42
N ALA A 61 5.39 -16.64 -4.51
CA ALA A 61 6.10 -17.50 -3.56
C ALA A 61 5.14 -18.16 -2.57
N CYS A 62 3.99 -17.53 -2.33
CA CYS A 62 2.96 -18.10 -1.49
C CYS A 62 2.06 -19.08 -2.24
N GLY A 63 2.30 -19.28 -3.52
CA GLY A 63 1.48 -20.20 -4.31
C GLY A 63 0.18 -19.61 -4.81
N VAL A 64 0.06 -18.32 -4.82
CA VAL A 64 -1.18 -17.65 -5.24
C VAL A 64 -1.09 -17.33 -6.72
N ASP A 65 -2.12 -17.76 -7.47
CA ASP A 65 -2.20 -17.48 -8.89
C ASP A 65 -2.97 -16.19 -9.10
N LEU A 66 -2.26 -15.15 -9.50
CA LEU A 66 -2.89 -13.85 -9.75
C LEU A 66 -3.46 -13.73 -11.16
N GLY A 67 -3.22 -14.72 -12.00
CA GLY A 67 -3.72 -14.70 -13.36
C GLY A 67 -2.72 -14.07 -14.32
N ALA A 68 -2.79 -14.53 -15.57
CA ALA A 68 -1.92 -14.00 -16.60
C ALA A 68 -2.24 -12.54 -16.84
N GLY A 69 -1.20 -11.74 -17.01
CA GLY A 69 -1.39 -10.32 -17.31
C GLY A 69 -1.82 -9.46 -16.15
N TYR A 70 -1.75 -9.97 -14.92
CA TYR A 70 -2.18 -9.19 -13.77
C TYR A 70 -1.40 -7.88 -13.66
N ARG A 71 -0.08 -7.94 -13.80
CA ARG A 71 0.76 -6.76 -13.64
C ARG A 71 0.35 -5.66 -14.63
N GLU A 72 0.28 -6.01 -15.89
CA GLU A 72 -0.06 -5.02 -16.92
C GLU A 72 -1.49 -4.50 -16.76
N GLY A 73 -2.40 -5.39 -16.38
CA GLY A 73 -3.78 -4.98 -16.15
C GLY A 73 -3.90 -4.03 -14.97
N ALA A 74 -3.15 -4.31 -13.89
CA ALA A 74 -3.17 -3.46 -12.71
C ALA A 74 -2.59 -2.08 -13.03
N LEU A 75 -1.46 -2.05 -13.73
CA LEU A 75 -0.85 -0.78 -14.09
C LEU A 75 -1.74 0.02 -15.03
N SER A 76 -2.36 -0.66 -15.99
CA SER A 76 -3.25 -0.01 -16.92
C SER A 76 -4.45 0.60 -16.19
N MET A 77 -5.02 -0.15 -15.25
CA MET A 77 -6.15 0.34 -14.47
C MET A 77 -5.75 1.55 -13.65
N MET A 78 -4.58 1.51 -13.03
CA MET A 78 -4.12 2.64 -12.23
C MET A 78 -3.86 3.87 -13.09
N ARG A 79 -3.29 3.67 -14.29
CA ARG A 79 -3.00 4.80 -15.18
C ARG A 79 -4.27 5.44 -15.73
N ALA A 80 -5.31 4.64 -15.87
CA ALA A 80 -6.61 5.15 -16.30
C ALA A 80 -7.44 5.67 -15.15
N GLY A 81 -6.86 5.68 -13.95
CA GLY A 81 -7.60 5.99 -12.75
C GLY A 81 -8.20 7.36 -12.73
N SER A 82 -9.17 7.52 -11.87
CA SER A 82 -9.93 8.74 -11.77
C SER A 82 -9.16 9.80 -11.00
N THR A 83 -9.79 10.96 -10.86
CA THR A 83 -9.25 12.02 -10.02
C THR A 83 -9.57 11.80 -8.55
N HIS A 84 -10.23 10.71 -8.23
CA HIS A 84 -10.61 10.41 -6.87
C HIS A 84 -9.39 10.03 -6.05
N MET A 85 -9.29 10.59 -4.84
CA MET A 85 -8.21 10.28 -3.93
C MET A 85 -8.48 8.98 -3.21
N PRO A 86 -7.46 8.14 -3.01
CA PRO A 86 -7.65 6.94 -2.19
C PRO A 86 -8.01 7.31 -0.76
N SER A 87 -8.71 6.40 -0.09
CA SER A 87 -9.15 6.66 1.28
C SER A 87 -8.00 6.95 2.22
N MET A 88 -6.83 6.39 1.95
CA MET A 88 -5.69 6.64 2.81
C MET A 88 -5.24 8.10 2.79
N ALA A 89 -5.33 8.74 1.65
CA ALA A 89 -5.01 10.16 1.58
C ALA A 89 -5.95 10.95 2.46
N GLU A 90 -7.21 10.55 2.51
CA GLU A 90 -8.16 11.22 3.38
C GLU A 90 -7.82 11.02 4.84
N ASP A 91 -7.37 9.81 5.21
CA ASP A 91 -6.98 9.56 6.59
C ASP A 91 -5.84 10.47 7.01
N ILE A 92 -4.87 10.67 6.14
CA ILE A 92 -3.76 11.55 6.44
C ILE A 92 -4.24 12.99 6.54
N LEU A 93 -5.13 13.39 5.61
CA LEU A 93 -5.62 14.76 5.61
C LEU A 93 -6.40 15.12 6.86
N VAL A 94 -7.12 14.17 7.43
CA VAL A 94 -7.92 14.45 8.62
C VAL A 94 -7.20 14.10 9.91
N ASP A 95 -5.90 13.86 9.80
CA ASP A 95 -5.08 13.66 11.00
C ASP A 95 -5.53 12.45 11.81
N ARG A 96 -5.78 11.35 11.14
CA ARG A 96 -6.13 10.11 11.80
C ARG A 96 -5.05 9.08 11.53
N SER A 97 -4.95 8.14 12.45
CA SER A 97 -4.12 6.99 12.24
C SER A 97 -4.53 6.31 10.95
N THR A 98 -3.58 5.98 10.14
CA THR A 98 -3.88 5.32 8.87
C THR A 98 -3.82 3.82 9.04
N GLU A 99 -4.54 3.12 8.19
CA GLU A 99 -4.47 1.68 8.12
C GLU A 99 -3.56 1.24 7.00
N ILE A 100 -2.82 2.18 6.46
CA ILE A 100 -2.00 1.92 5.33
C ILE A 100 -1.00 0.84 5.56
N THR A 101 -0.46 0.82 6.76
CA THR A 101 0.58 -0.14 7.03
C THR A 101 0.05 -1.55 7.08
N GLN A 102 -1.27 -1.73 7.22
CA GLN A 102 -1.79 -3.08 7.32
C GLN A 102 -1.47 -3.94 6.11
N LEU A 103 -1.82 -3.45 4.91
CA LEU A 103 -1.57 -4.23 3.71
C LEU A 103 -0.09 -4.34 3.41
N ASN A 104 0.63 -3.23 3.53
CA ASN A 104 2.06 -3.24 3.25
C ASN A 104 2.81 -4.12 4.24
N VAL A 105 2.43 -4.06 5.51
CA VAL A 105 3.05 -4.90 6.52
C VAL A 105 2.76 -6.37 6.25
N GLN A 106 1.54 -6.70 5.82
CA GLN A 106 1.23 -8.08 5.49
C GLN A 106 2.09 -8.59 4.34
N VAL A 107 2.27 -7.75 3.30
CA VAL A 107 3.14 -8.14 2.20
C VAL A 107 4.56 -8.37 2.71
N ALA A 108 5.07 -7.46 3.52
CA ALA A 108 6.44 -7.57 4.02
C ALA A 108 6.60 -8.80 4.91
N GLU A 109 5.63 -9.06 5.78
CA GLU A 109 5.71 -10.22 6.66
C GLU A 109 5.63 -11.53 5.90
N ARG A 110 4.72 -11.60 4.93
CA ARG A 110 4.65 -12.78 4.07
C ARG A 110 5.94 -12.97 3.31
N GLY A 111 6.52 -11.87 2.84
CA GLY A 111 7.80 -11.93 2.13
C GLY A 111 8.88 -12.55 3.00
N ARG A 112 8.95 -12.14 4.26
CA ARG A 112 9.95 -12.70 5.16
C ARG A 112 9.76 -14.20 5.35
N VAL A 113 8.51 -14.64 5.44
CA VAL A 113 8.22 -16.06 5.63
C VAL A 113 8.64 -16.87 4.41
N VAL A 114 8.43 -16.34 3.21
CA VAL A 114 8.70 -17.08 1.97
C VAL A 114 10.04 -16.72 1.34
N GLY A 115 10.83 -15.88 2.00
CA GLY A 115 12.17 -15.56 1.51
C GLY A 115 12.22 -14.54 0.39
N ILE A 116 11.21 -13.68 0.28
CA ILE A 116 11.19 -12.63 -0.74
C ILE A 116 11.41 -11.29 -0.04
N ALA A 117 12.42 -10.55 -0.47
CA ALA A 117 12.69 -9.23 0.08
C ALA A 117 11.66 -8.22 -0.42
N THR A 118 11.26 -7.31 0.45
CA THR A 118 10.30 -6.26 0.09
C THR A 118 10.83 -4.89 0.52
N PRO A 119 11.98 -4.48 0.00
CA PRO A 119 12.59 -3.23 0.47
C PRO A 119 11.75 -2.00 0.19
N THR A 120 11.00 -1.97 -0.90
CA THR A 120 10.19 -0.81 -1.22
C THR A 120 9.01 -0.71 -0.26
N HIS A 121 8.36 -1.84 0.04
CA HIS A 121 7.29 -1.83 1.03
C HIS A 121 7.83 -1.41 2.40
N ASP A 122 8.99 -1.92 2.77
CA ASP A 122 9.58 -1.55 4.06
C ASP A 122 9.83 -0.04 4.14
N ALA A 123 10.35 0.55 3.08
CA ALA A 123 10.62 1.98 3.05
C ALA A 123 9.34 2.80 3.14
N VAL A 124 8.31 2.39 2.45
CA VAL A 124 7.04 3.11 2.46
C VAL A 124 6.38 3.01 3.84
N ILE A 125 6.47 1.83 4.46
CA ILE A 125 5.97 1.66 5.82
C ILE A 125 6.66 2.66 6.76
N ASP A 126 7.97 2.76 6.66
CA ASP A 126 8.71 3.68 7.52
C ASP A 126 8.31 5.13 7.28
N LEU A 127 8.08 5.50 6.03
CA LEU A 127 7.66 6.87 5.71
C LEU A 127 6.29 7.19 6.30
N ILE A 128 5.35 6.26 6.17
CA ILE A 128 4.01 6.48 6.70
C ILE A 128 4.06 6.57 8.23
N ARG A 129 4.81 5.68 8.85
CA ARG A 129 4.92 5.70 10.31
C ARG A 129 5.58 6.99 10.78
N THR A 130 6.54 7.49 10.02
CA THR A 130 7.19 8.75 10.35
C THR A 130 6.21 9.90 10.22
N HIS A 131 5.40 9.89 9.18
CA HIS A 131 4.38 10.90 9.00
C HIS A 131 3.39 10.89 10.16
N ASP A 132 2.92 9.72 10.55
CA ASP A 132 2.00 9.60 11.67
C ASP A 132 2.65 10.09 12.97
N TRP A 133 3.92 9.73 13.17
CA TRP A 133 4.65 10.19 14.34
C TRP A 133 4.76 11.72 14.34
N GLN A 134 5.03 12.31 13.18
CA GLN A 134 5.15 13.76 13.08
C GLN A 134 3.84 14.45 13.42
N LEU A 135 2.73 13.91 12.98
CA LEU A 135 1.43 14.45 13.33
C LEU A 135 1.23 14.44 14.84
N GLY A 136 1.65 13.38 15.51
CA GLY A 136 1.56 13.29 16.94
C GLY A 136 2.42 14.32 17.64
N GLN A 137 3.50 14.77 17.00
CA GLN A 137 4.36 15.78 17.60
C GLN A 137 3.85 17.18 17.37
N THR A 138 3.15 17.42 16.26
CA THR A 138 2.71 18.77 15.92
C THR A 138 1.32 19.07 16.40
N VAL A 139 0.49 18.08 16.59
CA VAL A 139 -0.87 18.27 17.07
C VAL A 139 -0.84 18.22 18.59
N PRO A 140 -1.36 19.25 19.27
CA PRO A 140 -1.34 19.24 20.72
C PRO A 140 -2.08 18.03 21.24
N VAL A 141 -1.45 17.39 22.20
CA VAL A 141 -2.05 16.25 22.83
C VAL A 141 -3.00 16.75 23.88
N ASP A 142 -4.11 16.10 23.99
CA ASP A 142 -5.00 16.47 25.06
C ASP A 142 -4.29 16.32 26.37
N GLY A 143 -4.58 17.13 27.23
CA GLY A 143 -3.94 17.12 28.49
C GLY A 143 -2.71 17.98 28.46
N PRO A 144 -2.21 18.32 29.59
CA PRO A 144 -1.15 19.26 29.71
C PRO A 144 0.12 18.59 29.31
N PRO A 145 0.88 19.30 28.62
CA PRO A 145 2.22 18.85 28.43
C PRO A 145 2.82 18.88 29.77
N ASP A 146 3.54 18.18 30.10
CA ASP A 146 4.06 18.23 31.31
C ASP A 146 5.12 18.71 31.51
#